data_6470b91604cff9d44d9e7c2c510270b4
#
_entry.id   6470b91604cff9d44d9e7c2c510270b4
#
_cell.length_a   1.000
_cell.length_b   1.000
_cell.length_c   1.000
_cell.angle_alpha   90.00
_cell.angle_beta   90.00
_cell.angle_gamma   90.00
#
_symmetry.space_group_name_H-M   'P 1'
#
loop_
_entity.id
_entity.type
_entity.pdbx_description
1 polymer ?
#
loop_
_entity_poly.entity_id
_entity_poly.type
_entity_poly.pdbx_seq_one_letter_code
_entity_poly.pdbx_strand_id
1 'polypeptide(L)'
;PNVNRPAFGGTVSFFIVYNKLTIVVSAQKPKTIFEKIWDAHVVKRAEGYPDALFIDRHYIHEVTSPQAFDGLRKRGIKVFNVNRTTATADHNVPTKDQHLPIKEALSRHQVETLRKNCREFGVELYDLGHPFQGIVHIIGPELGLTQPGMTMVCGDSHTSTHGAFGSVAFGIGTSEVEQVLATQCILQYKPKTMKIEINGKLGKGVVSKDIILYIISKISASGATGFFVEYAGDAIRNLSMEARMTICNMSIEMGARGGLIAPDETTFNYIKGRRFAPQGAAFDTAVETWKQLP
;
A
#
# COMPACT_ATOMS: atom_id res chain seq x y z
N PRO A 1 31.60 -28.15 -10.71
CA PRO A 1 32.30 -27.03 -10.12
C PRO A 1 31.30 -25.93 -9.82
N ASN A 2 31.10 -25.68 -8.53
CA ASN A 2 30.18 -24.67 -8.01
C ASN A 2 30.67 -23.28 -8.40
N VAL A 3 29.88 -22.55 -9.19
CA VAL A 3 30.11 -21.13 -9.42
C VAL A 3 29.19 -20.38 -8.43
N ASN A 4 29.77 -19.81 -7.38
CA ASN A 4 29.08 -18.89 -6.47
C ASN A 4 28.48 -17.74 -7.28
N ARG A 5 27.15 -17.59 -7.24
CA ARG A 5 26.48 -16.41 -7.75
C ARG A 5 26.74 -15.24 -6.80
N PRO A 6 27.23 -14.09 -7.26
CA PRO A 6 27.31 -12.91 -6.41
C PRO A 6 25.90 -12.39 -6.08
N ALA A 7 25.71 -12.00 -4.82
CA ALA A 7 24.44 -11.51 -4.26
C ALA A 7 24.11 -10.04 -4.62
N PHE A 8 24.57 -9.54 -5.76
CA PHE A 8 24.29 -8.18 -6.20
C PHE A 8 23.69 -8.21 -7.62
N GLY A 9 22.44 -7.72 -7.73
CA GLY A 9 21.72 -7.61 -9.00
C GLY A 9 22.30 -6.53 -9.91
N GLY A 10 23.38 -6.82 -10.59
CA GLY A 10 23.95 -5.99 -11.66
C GLY A 10 23.96 -6.76 -12.97
N THR A 11 23.72 -6.08 -14.10
CA THR A 11 23.92 -6.67 -15.43
C THR A 11 25.40 -6.82 -15.68
N VAL A 12 25.87 -8.06 -15.86
CA VAL A 12 27.28 -8.35 -16.22
C VAL A 12 27.36 -8.49 -17.74
N SER A 13 28.06 -7.57 -18.40
CA SER A 13 28.36 -7.64 -19.82
C SER A 13 29.80 -8.07 -20.02
N PHE A 14 30.02 -9.06 -20.88
CA PHE A 14 31.36 -9.56 -21.22
C PHE A 14 31.80 -9.01 -22.58
N PHE A 15 32.96 -8.36 -22.62
CA PHE A 15 33.60 -7.94 -23.84
C PHE A 15 34.99 -8.58 -23.92
N ILE A 16 35.28 -9.27 -25.02
CA ILE A 16 36.60 -9.81 -25.29
C ILE A 16 37.30 -8.87 -26.26
N VAL A 17 38.33 -8.18 -25.81
CA VAL A 17 39.20 -7.36 -26.64
C VAL A 17 40.64 -7.82 -26.40
N TYR A 18 41.28 -8.36 -27.44
CA TYR A 18 42.68 -8.77 -27.45
C TYR A 18 43.14 -9.59 -26.23
N ASN A 19 42.57 -10.77 -26.05
CA ASN A 19 42.94 -11.74 -24.99
C ASN A 19 42.83 -11.24 -23.53
N LYS A 20 42.14 -10.14 -23.27
CA LYS A 20 41.78 -9.72 -21.90
C LYS A 20 40.28 -9.73 -21.73
N LEU A 21 39.81 -10.53 -20.77
CA LEU A 21 38.41 -10.48 -20.33
C LEU A 21 38.25 -9.26 -19.40
N THR A 22 37.54 -8.24 -19.88
CA THR A 22 37.17 -7.10 -19.02
C THR A 22 35.71 -7.30 -18.58
N ILE A 23 35.51 -7.53 -17.27
CA ILE A 23 34.19 -7.57 -16.67
C ILE A 23 33.81 -6.13 -16.34
N VAL A 24 32.87 -5.56 -17.07
CA VAL A 24 32.26 -4.27 -16.73
C VAL A 24 31.02 -4.57 -15.92
N VAL A 25 31.11 -4.40 -14.60
CA VAL A 25 29.93 -4.36 -13.72
C VAL A 25 29.39 -2.94 -13.83
N SER A 26 28.31 -2.75 -14.58
CA SER A 26 27.61 -1.47 -14.53
C SER A 26 26.96 -1.35 -13.13
N ALA A 27 27.44 -0.42 -12.32
CA ALA A 27 26.76 -0.07 -11.08
C ALA A 27 25.33 0.37 -11.43
N GLN A 28 24.34 -0.36 -10.95
CA GLN A 28 22.95 0.08 -11.09
C GLN A 28 22.81 1.42 -10.38
N LYS A 29 22.13 2.36 -11.05
CA LYS A 29 21.80 3.65 -10.43
C LYS A 29 21.04 3.39 -9.13
N PRO A 30 21.39 4.06 -8.00
CA PRO A 30 20.64 3.90 -6.76
C PRO A 30 19.15 4.10 -6.97
N LYS A 31 18.33 3.24 -6.38
CA LYS A 31 16.87 3.30 -6.47
C LYS A 31 16.30 3.78 -5.13
N THR A 32 15.24 4.59 -5.20
CA THR A 32 14.41 4.92 -4.04
C THR A 32 13.66 3.68 -3.54
N ILE A 33 13.19 3.71 -2.30
CA ILE A 33 12.35 2.62 -1.74
C ILE A 33 11.12 2.39 -2.62
N PHE A 34 10.47 3.45 -3.10
CA PHE A 34 9.35 3.35 -4.04
C PHE A 34 9.74 2.58 -5.31
N GLU A 35 10.88 2.91 -5.93
CA GLU A 35 11.34 2.24 -7.14
C GLU A 35 11.70 0.77 -6.90
N LYS A 36 12.29 0.45 -5.75
CA LYS A 36 12.59 -0.95 -5.36
C LYS A 36 11.32 -1.78 -5.27
N ILE A 37 10.30 -1.27 -4.55
CA ILE A 37 9.03 -1.97 -4.37
C ILE A 37 8.29 -2.07 -5.71
N TRP A 38 8.16 -0.97 -6.45
CA TRP A 38 7.50 -0.96 -7.74
C TRP A 38 8.10 -2.00 -8.69
N ASP A 39 9.42 -1.93 -8.91
CA ASP A 39 10.11 -2.80 -9.87
C ASP A 39 10.06 -4.28 -9.47
N ALA A 40 9.99 -4.60 -8.16
CA ALA A 40 9.82 -5.96 -7.66
C ALA A 40 8.41 -6.54 -7.94
N HIS A 41 7.40 -5.67 -8.16
CA HIS A 41 6.01 -6.08 -8.37
C HIS A 41 5.57 -5.96 -9.84
N VAL A 42 6.42 -5.47 -10.74
CA VAL A 42 6.09 -5.42 -12.17
C VAL A 42 6.08 -6.83 -12.74
N VAL A 43 4.89 -7.30 -13.14
CA VAL A 43 4.68 -8.60 -13.81
C VAL A 43 4.97 -8.51 -15.30
N LYS A 44 4.62 -7.37 -15.92
CA LYS A 44 4.86 -7.11 -17.33
C LYS A 44 5.11 -5.61 -17.56
N ARG A 45 6.12 -5.33 -18.38
CA ARG A 45 6.45 -3.98 -18.85
C ARG A 45 6.50 -4.00 -20.38
N ALA A 46 5.91 -2.98 -21.00
CA ALA A 46 6.00 -2.74 -22.43
C ALA A 46 6.22 -1.25 -22.65
N GLU A 47 7.12 -0.91 -23.59
CA GLU A 47 7.44 0.48 -23.90
C GLU A 47 6.20 1.24 -24.39
N GLY A 48 5.97 2.43 -23.83
CA GLY A 48 4.79 3.27 -24.15
C GLY A 48 3.48 2.87 -23.47
N TYR A 49 3.46 1.78 -22.72
CA TYR A 49 2.28 1.28 -22.02
C TYR A 49 2.45 1.31 -20.49
N PRO A 50 1.35 1.29 -19.72
CA PRO A 50 1.44 1.18 -18.27
C PRO A 50 2.04 -0.16 -17.86
N ASP A 51 2.79 -0.18 -16.74
CA ASP A 51 3.26 -1.41 -16.11
C ASP A 51 2.06 -2.24 -15.58
N ALA A 52 2.10 -3.55 -15.78
CA ALA A 52 1.22 -4.46 -15.07
C ALA A 52 1.84 -4.74 -13.70
N LEU A 53 1.24 -4.21 -12.65
CA LEU A 53 1.73 -4.28 -11.28
C LEU A 53 0.93 -5.32 -10.49
N PHE A 54 1.63 -6.29 -9.89
CA PHE A 54 1.02 -7.25 -8.95
C PHE A 54 0.65 -6.55 -7.66
N ILE A 55 -0.49 -6.92 -7.06
CA ILE A 55 -1.01 -6.35 -5.81
C ILE A 55 -0.98 -7.40 -4.70
N ASP A 56 -0.24 -7.14 -3.62
CA ASP A 56 -0.14 -8.05 -2.48
C ASP A 56 -1.40 -8.08 -1.64
N ARG A 57 -2.04 -6.92 -1.43
CA ARG A 57 -3.27 -6.80 -0.65
C ARG A 57 -4.28 -5.88 -1.34
N HIS A 58 -5.51 -6.36 -1.42
CA HIS A 58 -6.65 -5.62 -1.91
C HIS A 58 -7.66 -5.46 -0.79
N TYR A 59 -7.89 -4.22 -0.35
CA TYR A 59 -8.96 -3.91 0.60
C TYR A 59 -10.19 -3.43 -0.15
N ILE A 60 -11.37 -3.86 0.28
CA ILE A 60 -12.64 -3.47 -0.31
C ILE A 60 -13.66 -3.09 0.78
N HIS A 61 -14.56 -2.19 0.44
CA HIS A 61 -15.63 -1.73 1.30
C HIS A 61 -16.95 -1.57 0.51
N GLU A 62 -18.02 -1.20 1.17
CA GLU A 62 -19.38 -1.22 0.62
C GLU A 62 -19.65 -0.16 -0.46
N VAL A 63 -18.81 0.90 -0.58
CA VAL A 63 -19.07 2.00 -1.51
C VAL A 63 -18.60 1.68 -2.92
N THR A 64 -17.38 1.19 -3.12
CA THR A 64 -16.74 1.04 -4.43
C THR A 64 -16.72 -0.38 -4.97
N SER A 65 -17.06 -1.39 -4.15
CA SER A 65 -17.02 -2.78 -4.56
C SER A 65 -18.28 -3.31 -5.28
N PRO A 66 -19.51 -2.78 -5.10
CA PRO A 66 -20.71 -3.38 -5.69
C PRO A 66 -20.65 -3.57 -7.20
N GLN A 67 -20.27 -2.51 -7.94
CA GLN A 67 -20.16 -2.53 -9.39
C GLN A 67 -19.04 -3.44 -9.89
N ALA A 68 -17.93 -3.52 -9.14
CA ALA A 68 -16.83 -4.41 -9.45
C ALA A 68 -17.26 -5.88 -9.40
N PHE A 69 -17.99 -6.29 -8.37
CA PHE A 69 -18.56 -7.63 -8.26
C PHE A 69 -19.62 -7.92 -9.35
N ASP A 70 -20.42 -6.92 -9.71
CA ASP A 70 -21.38 -7.05 -10.82
C ASP A 70 -20.68 -7.28 -12.16
N GLY A 71 -19.56 -6.61 -12.39
CA GLY A 71 -18.71 -6.83 -13.57
C GLY A 71 -18.18 -8.25 -13.63
N LEU A 72 -17.65 -8.78 -12.52
CA LEU A 72 -17.21 -10.18 -12.43
C LEU A 72 -18.34 -11.16 -12.71
N ARG A 73 -19.51 -10.94 -12.11
CA ARG A 73 -20.69 -11.80 -12.25
C ARG A 73 -21.16 -11.85 -13.70
N LYS A 74 -21.30 -10.69 -14.36
CA LYS A 74 -21.71 -10.61 -15.77
C LYS A 74 -20.76 -11.34 -16.71
N ARG A 75 -19.48 -11.41 -16.38
CA ARG A 75 -18.45 -12.07 -17.17
C ARG A 75 -18.16 -13.51 -16.74
N GLY A 76 -18.83 -14.02 -15.70
CA GLY A 76 -18.56 -15.34 -15.14
C GLY A 76 -17.17 -15.54 -14.56
N ILE A 77 -16.53 -14.45 -14.09
CA ILE A 77 -15.17 -14.45 -13.56
C ILE A 77 -15.24 -14.56 -12.03
N LYS A 78 -14.40 -15.39 -11.44
CA LYS A 78 -14.22 -15.52 -9.99
C LYS A 78 -13.17 -14.52 -9.49
N VAL A 79 -13.17 -14.24 -8.19
CA VAL A 79 -12.04 -13.54 -7.55
C VAL A 79 -10.79 -14.42 -7.66
N PHE A 80 -9.71 -13.84 -8.19
CA PHE A 80 -8.47 -14.56 -8.50
C PHE A 80 -7.82 -15.13 -7.25
N ASN A 81 -7.70 -14.32 -6.18
CA ASN A 81 -7.12 -14.77 -4.92
C ASN A 81 -7.86 -14.15 -3.72
N VAL A 82 -8.82 -14.89 -3.18
CA VAL A 82 -9.61 -14.45 -2.02
C VAL A 82 -8.77 -14.19 -0.77
N ASN A 83 -7.64 -14.90 -0.59
CA ASN A 83 -6.77 -14.74 0.58
C ASN A 83 -5.97 -13.42 0.57
N ARG A 84 -5.92 -12.74 -0.57
CA ARG A 84 -5.28 -11.42 -0.73
C ARG A 84 -6.28 -10.27 -0.72
N THR A 85 -7.57 -10.57 -0.62
CA THR A 85 -8.66 -9.59 -0.56
C THR A 85 -9.31 -9.63 0.80
N THR A 86 -9.46 -8.48 1.43
CA THR A 86 -10.11 -8.34 2.74
C THR A 86 -11.17 -7.24 2.65
N ALA A 87 -12.38 -7.55 3.08
CA ALA A 87 -13.51 -6.63 3.08
C ALA A 87 -13.84 -6.15 4.50
N THR A 88 -14.27 -4.90 4.62
CA THR A 88 -14.91 -4.37 5.83
C THR A 88 -16.00 -3.37 5.44
N ALA A 89 -16.99 -3.18 6.30
CA ALA A 89 -17.98 -2.13 6.15
C ALA A 89 -17.61 -1.00 7.13
N ASP A 90 -17.34 0.20 6.61
CA ASP A 90 -16.84 1.32 7.42
C ASP A 90 -17.34 2.71 6.98
N HIS A 91 -17.75 2.89 5.74
CA HIS A 91 -18.18 4.18 5.21
C HIS A 91 -19.66 4.48 5.52
N ASN A 92 -20.55 3.50 5.32
CA ASN A 92 -21.99 3.64 5.47
C ASN A 92 -22.53 2.87 6.68
N VAL A 93 -21.82 2.91 7.78
CA VAL A 93 -22.17 2.24 9.03
C VAL A 93 -22.40 3.26 10.14
N PRO A 94 -23.37 3.03 11.05
CA PRO A 94 -23.58 3.93 12.18
C PRO A 94 -22.37 3.88 13.13
N THR A 95 -22.08 5.02 13.77
CA THR A 95 -21.03 5.11 14.80
C THR A 95 -21.53 4.73 16.20
N LYS A 96 -22.85 4.60 16.35
CA LYS A 96 -23.51 4.17 17.59
C LYS A 96 -24.52 3.08 17.29
N ASP A 97 -24.80 2.25 18.26
CA ASP A 97 -25.84 1.22 18.19
C ASP A 97 -25.71 0.29 16.99
N GLN A 98 -24.48 -0.09 16.65
CA GLN A 98 -24.15 -0.92 15.48
C GLN A 98 -24.79 -2.32 15.49
N HIS A 99 -25.31 -2.74 16.66
CA HIS A 99 -26.09 -3.97 16.81
C HIS A 99 -27.53 -3.85 16.29
N LEU A 100 -28.01 -2.63 16.04
CA LEU A 100 -29.34 -2.37 15.49
C LEU A 100 -29.28 -2.30 13.94
N PRO A 101 -30.41 -2.55 13.25
CA PRO A 101 -30.48 -2.39 11.81
C PRO A 101 -30.14 -0.96 11.36
N ILE A 102 -29.38 -0.83 10.29
CA ILE A 102 -29.04 0.47 9.69
C ILE A 102 -30.35 1.13 9.20
N LYS A 103 -30.69 2.29 9.77
CA LYS A 103 -31.99 2.97 9.50
C LYS A 103 -32.03 3.59 8.09
N GLU A 104 -30.93 4.20 7.66
CA GLU A 104 -30.85 4.83 6.34
C GLU A 104 -30.84 3.74 5.24
N ALA A 105 -31.79 3.84 4.29
CA ALA A 105 -32.08 2.76 3.34
C ALA A 105 -30.93 2.50 2.35
N LEU A 106 -30.29 3.58 1.87
CA LEU A 106 -29.18 3.46 0.92
C LEU A 106 -27.95 2.84 1.58
N SER A 107 -27.56 3.32 2.77
CA SER A 107 -26.45 2.77 3.54
C SER A 107 -26.68 1.30 3.87
N ARG A 108 -27.90 0.95 4.32
CA ARG A 108 -28.28 -0.44 4.56
C ARG A 108 -28.12 -1.29 3.31
N HIS A 109 -28.64 -0.83 2.17
CA HIS A 109 -28.55 -1.54 0.90
C HIS A 109 -27.07 -1.79 0.47
N GLN A 110 -26.20 -0.79 0.63
CA GLN A 110 -24.78 -0.93 0.29
C GLN A 110 -24.08 -1.97 1.18
N VAL A 111 -24.29 -1.95 2.49
CA VAL A 111 -23.71 -2.93 3.42
C VAL A 111 -24.24 -4.34 3.15
N GLU A 112 -25.56 -4.49 2.92
CA GLU A 112 -26.17 -5.78 2.56
C GLU A 112 -25.64 -6.30 1.22
N THR A 113 -25.39 -5.43 0.26
CA THR A 113 -24.79 -5.79 -1.03
C THR A 113 -23.36 -6.27 -0.85
N LEU A 114 -22.55 -5.61 -0.01
CA LEU A 114 -21.20 -6.08 0.32
C LEU A 114 -21.25 -7.48 0.94
N ARG A 115 -22.12 -7.70 1.94
CA ARG A 115 -22.34 -9.01 2.58
C ARG A 115 -22.67 -10.11 1.57
N LYS A 116 -23.62 -9.81 0.67
CA LYS A 116 -24.03 -10.73 -0.39
C LYS A 116 -22.85 -11.08 -1.32
N ASN A 117 -22.15 -10.07 -1.81
CA ASN A 117 -21.03 -10.22 -2.72
C ASN A 117 -19.86 -10.99 -2.06
N CYS A 118 -19.48 -10.65 -0.85
CA CYS A 118 -18.41 -11.38 -0.14
C CYS A 118 -18.76 -12.85 0.06
N ARG A 119 -20.01 -13.16 0.42
CA ARG A 119 -20.49 -14.56 0.56
C ARG A 119 -20.46 -15.30 -0.77
N GLU A 120 -20.93 -14.66 -1.85
CA GLU A 120 -20.99 -15.25 -3.19
C GLU A 120 -19.61 -15.56 -3.75
N PHE A 121 -18.66 -14.64 -3.58
CA PHE A 121 -17.32 -14.73 -4.14
C PHE A 121 -16.26 -15.32 -3.18
N GLY A 122 -16.67 -15.65 -1.95
CA GLY A 122 -15.77 -16.26 -0.94
C GLY A 122 -14.75 -15.30 -0.35
N VAL A 123 -15.02 -13.99 -0.34
CA VAL A 123 -14.14 -12.98 0.22
C VAL A 123 -14.36 -12.83 1.71
N GLU A 124 -13.28 -12.80 2.50
CA GLU A 124 -13.32 -12.56 3.96
C GLU A 124 -13.87 -11.16 4.25
N LEU A 125 -14.94 -11.11 5.06
CA LEU A 125 -15.60 -9.87 5.46
C LEU A 125 -15.54 -9.69 6.97
N TYR A 126 -14.93 -8.60 7.43
CA TYR A 126 -15.02 -8.12 8.80
C TYR A 126 -16.20 -7.16 8.91
N ASP A 127 -17.40 -7.76 9.08
CA ASP A 127 -18.68 -7.08 9.13
C ASP A 127 -18.95 -6.45 10.50
N LEU A 128 -20.02 -5.65 10.61
CA LEU A 128 -20.51 -5.11 11.89
C LEU A 128 -20.67 -6.23 12.93
N GLY A 129 -20.08 -6.01 14.10
CA GLY A 129 -20.03 -7.01 15.18
C GLY A 129 -18.90 -8.04 15.05
N HIS A 130 -18.14 -8.07 13.97
CA HIS A 130 -16.95 -8.91 13.88
C HIS A 130 -15.81 -8.33 14.74
N PRO A 131 -15.01 -9.14 15.47
CA PRO A 131 -13.91 -8.65 16.31
C PRO A 131 -12.85 -7.82 15.59
N PHE A 132 -12.74 -7.97 14.28
CA PHE A 132 -11.77 -7.27 13.42
C PHE A 132 -12.41 -6.20 12.55
N GLN A 133 -13.70 -5.90 12.75
CA GLN A 133 -14.34 -4.80 12.03
C GLN A 133 -13.72 -3.46 12.44
N GLY A 134 -13.49 -2.60 11.47
CA GLY A 134 -12.94 -1.28 11.69
C GLY A 134 -12.77 -0.51 10.38
N ILE A 135 -12.20 0.67 10.48
CA ILE A 135 -11.87 1.50 9.31
C ILE A 135 -10.92 0.73 8.38
N VAL A 136 -11.22 0.70 7.08
CA VAL A 136 -10.53 -0.12 6.08
C VAL A 136 -9.01 0.09 6.06
N HIS A 137 -8.53 1.32 6.29
CA HIS A 137 -7.09 1.62 6.33
C HIS A 137 -6.45 1.42 7.71
N ILE A 138 -7.21 1.01 8.72
CA ILE A 138 -6.74 0.73 10.08
C ILE A 138 -6.71 -0.78 10.36
N ILE A 139 -7.65 -1.55 9.83
CA ILE A 139 -7.67 -3.00 10.03
C ILE A 139 -6.40 -3.68 9.51
N GLY A 140 -5.87 -3.24 8.37
CA GLY A 140 -4.63 -3.76 7.81
C GLY A 140 -3.43 -3.60 8.75
N PRO A 141 -3.10 -2.39 9.19
CA PRO A 141 -2.08 -2.13 10.20
C PRO A 141 -2.31 -2.87 11.51
N GLU A 142 -3.49 -2.76 12.11
CA GLU A 142 -3.77 -3.34 13.43
C GLU A 142 -3.73 -4.87 13.43
N LEU A 143 -4.09 -5.50 12.33
CA LEU A 143 -4.03 -6.95 12.20
C LEU A 143 -2.68 -7.47 11.69
N GLY A 144 -1.75 -6.59 11.27
CA GLY A 144 -0.45 -6.98 10.71
C GLY A 144 -0.53 -7.47 9.26
N LEU A 145 -1.61 -7.15 8.55
CA LEU A 145 -1.77 -7.41 7.12
C LEU A 145 -0.96 -6.43 6.28
N THR A 146 -0.70 -5.22 6.81
CA THR A 146 0.15 -4.20 6.20
C THR A 146 1.59 -4.42 6.64
N GLN A 147 2.48 -4.68 5.67
CA GLN A 147 3.90 -4.97 5.95
C GLN A 147 4.80 -4.20 4.96
N PRO A 148 6.04 -3.86 5.35
CA PRO A 148 6.98 -3.19 4.47
C PRO A 148 7.23 -3.96 3.17
N GLY A 149 7.39 -3.21 2.08
CA GLY A 149 7.72 -3.77 0.77
C GLY A 149 6.52 -4.29 -0.02
N MET A 150 5.31 -4.25 0.52
CA MET A 150 4.09 -4.68 -0.17
C MET A 150 3.50 -3.61 -1.07
N THR A 151 2.71 -4.05 -2.05
CA THR A 151 1.79 -3.22 -2.85
C THR A 151 0.36 -3.39 -2.34
N MET A 152 -0.36 -2.29 -2.16
CA MET A 152 -1.72 -2.30 -1.61
C MET A 152 -2.65 -1.36 -2.36
N VAL A 153 -3.89 -1.80 -2.58
CA VAL A 153 -4.92 -0.98 -3.20
C VAL A 153 -6.26 -1.11 -2.50
N CYS A 154 -7.06 -0.07 -2.62
CA CYS A 154 -8.47 -0.03 -2.22
C CYS A 154 -9.19 0.99 -3.10
N GLY A 155 -10.50 0.87 -3.22
CA GLY A 155 -11.35 1.85 -3.90
C GLY A 155 -11.53 3.17 -3.13
N ASP A 156 -10.52 3.61 -2.42
CA ASP A 156 -10.47 4.81 -1.57
C ASP A 156 -9.09 5.46 -1.68
N SER A 157 -9.03 6.78 -1.87
CA SER A 157 -7.78 7.54 -2.00
C SER A 157 -6.89 7.47 -0.75
N HIS A 158 -7.49 7.37 0.45
CA HIS A 158 -6.75 7.29 1.72
C HIS A 158 -6.05 5.93 1.95
N THR A 159 -6.08 5.03 0.97
CA THR A 159 -5.19 3.85 0.91
C THR A 159 -3.72 4.22 1.08
N SER A 160 -3.36 5.45 0.74
CA SER A 160 -2.05 6.05 1.00
C SER A 160 -1.57 5.90 2.46
N THR A 161 -2.49 5.76 3.43
CA THR A 161 -2.19 5.53 4.86
C THR A 161 -1.21 4.39 5.08
N HIS A 162 -1.34 3.29 4.31
CA HIS A 162 -0.48 2.12 4.44
C HIS A 162 0.98 2.39 4.08
N GLY A 163 1.27 3.47 3.34
CA GLY A 163 2.62 3.90 3.04
C GLY A 163 3.47 4.27 4.26
N ALA A 164 2.84 4.57 5.40
CA ALA A 164 3.51 4.76 6.69
C ALA A 164 4.33 3.55 7.14
N PHE A 165 4.05 2.38 6.60
CA PHE A 165 4.72 1.11 6.87
C PHE A 165 5.81 0.76 5.85
N GLY A 166 6.13 1.65 4.91
CA GLY A 166 7.06 1.34 3.83
C GLY A 166 6.44 0.47 2.73
N SER A 167 5.14 0.61 2.49
CA SER A 167 4.39 -0.06 1.43
C SER A 167 4.08 0.92 0.29
N VAL A 168 3.97 0.44 -0.94
CA VAL A 168 3.43 1.22 -2.06
C VAL A 168 1.91 1.03 -2.08
N ALA A 169 1.19 2.01 -1.54
CA ALA A 169 -0.24 1.93 -1.34
C ALA A 169 -0.95 3.14 -1.95
N PHE A 170 -2.03 2.89 -2.70
CA PHE A 170 -2.75 3.95 -3.39
C PHE A 170 -4.20 3.59 -3.70
N GLY A 171 -5.05 4.63 -3.79
CA GLY A 171 -6.45 4.49 -4.17
C GLY A 171 -6.64 4.16 -5.65
N ILE A 172 -7.69 3.41 -5.97
CA ILE A 172 -8.04 2.99 -7.33
C ILE A 172 -9.53 3.22 -7.62
N GLY A 173 -9.87 3.36 -8.88
CA GLY A 173 -11.25 3.50 -9.32
C GLY A 173 -12.01 2.16 -9.34
N THR A 174 -13.35 2.23 -9.39
CA THR A 174 -14.22 1.04 -9.35
C THR A 174 -13.90 0.01 -10.44
N SER A 175 -13.57 0.45 -11.65
CA SER A 175 -13.17 -0.45 -12.75
C SER A 175 -11.83 -1.15 -12.46
N GLU A 176 -10.93 -0.46 -11.76
CA GLU A 176 -9.65 -1.02 -11.33
C GLU A 176 -9.84 -2.00 -10.17
N VAL A 177 -10.81 -1.75 -9.26
CA VAL A 177 -11.23 -2.73 -8.23
C VAL A 177 -11.64 -4.04 -8.88
N GLU A 178 -12.47 -3.99 -9.94
CA GLU A 178 -12.87 -5.17 -10.71
C GLU A 178 -11.65 -5.87 -11.34
N GLN A 179 -10.74 -5.11 -11.95
CA GLN A 179 -9.51 -5.65 -12.55
C GLN A 179 -8.65 -6.39 -11.50
N VAL A 180 -8.44 -5.79 -10.33
CA VAL A 180 -7.62 -6.42 -9.27
C VAL A 180 -8.31 -7.65 -8.69
N LEU A 181 -9.64 -7.62 -8.48
CA LEU A 181 -10.39 -8.81 -8.09
C LEU A 181 -10.24 -9.96 -9.10
N ALA A 182 -10.27 -9.65 -10.40
CA ALA A 182 -10.18 -10.63 -11.48
C ALA A 182 -8.77 -11.19 -11.70
N THR A 183 -7.70 -10.43 -11.44
CA THR A 183 -6.35 -10.74 -11.93
C THR A 183 -5.25 -10.61 -10.88
N GLN A 184 -5.52 -10.02 -9.74
CA GLN A 184 -4.54 -9.59 -8.73
C GLN A 184 -3.51 -8.60 -9.28
N CYS A 185 -3.74 -8.01 -10.43
CA CYS A 185 -2.86 -7.04 -11.08
C CYS A 185 -3.63 -5.78 -11.49
N ILE A 186 -2.88 -4.68 -11.61
CA ILE A 186 -3.41 -3.40 -12.11
C ILE A 186 -2.46 -2.82 -13.15
N LEU A 187 -3.01 -2.11 -14.14
CA LEU A 187 -2.23 -1.37 -15.13
C LEU A 187 -2.04 0.07 -14.64
N GLN A 188 -0.79 0.48 -14.40
CA GLN A 188 -0.47 1.81 -13.90
C GLN A 188 0.78 2.38 -14.54
N TYR A 189 0.74 3.67 -14.92
CA TYR A 189 1.96 4.40 -15.23
C TYR A 189 2.72 4.69 -13.95
N LYS A 190 4.03 4.40 -13.95
CA LYS A 190 4.90 4.65 -12.80
C LYS A 190 4.96 6.15 -12.49
N PRO A 191 4.49 6.61 -11.33
CA PRO A 191 4.57 8.01 -10.94
C PRO A 191 6.03 8.44 -10.73
N LYS A 192 6.28 9.74 -10.83
CA LYS A 192 7.55 10.34 -10.41
C LYS A 192 7.70 10.24 -8.88
N THR A 193 8.92 10.35 -8.38
CA THR A 193 9.21 10.38 -6.94
C THR A 193 9.49 11.81 -6.47
N MET A 194 8.99 12.15 -5.29
CA MET A 194 9.28 13.41 -4.60
C MET A 194 9.74 13.10 -3.18
N LYS A 195 10.85 13.69 -2.74
CA LYS A 195 11.28 13.61 -1.34
C LYS A 195 10.88 14.88 -0.63
N ILE A 196 10.23 14.75 0.54
CA ILE A 196 9.98 15.84 1.49
C ILE A 196 10.75 15.53 2.76
N GLU A 197 11.74 16.37 3.08
CA GLU A 197 12.61 16.15 4.22
C GLU A 197 12.28 17.15 5.33
N ILE A 198 11.99 16.63 6.53
CA ILE A 198 11.60 17.40 7.70
C ILE A 198 12.58 17.09 8.83
N ASN A 199 13.42 18.05 9.15
CA ASN A 199 14.47 17.93 10.16
C ASN A 199 14.19 18.77 11.40
N GLY A 200 14.83 18.41 12.51
CA GLY A 200 14.72 19.09 13.79
C GLY A 200 13.68 18.46 14.72
N LYS A 201 13.27 19.23 15.72
CA LYS A 201 12.32 18.79 16.75
C LYS A 201 11.01 19.57 16.61
N LEU A 202 9.90 18.88 16.77
CA LEU A 202 8.58 19.53 16.81
C LEU A 202 8.46 20.43 18.03
N GLY A 203 7.89 21.61 17.84
CA GLY A 203 7.56 22.54 18.92
C GLY A 203 6.46 21.96 19.83
N LYS A 204 6.35 22.51 21.02
CA LYS A 204 5.28 22.12 21.97
C LYS A 204 3.89 22.33 21.34
N GLY A 205 3.07 21.29 21.35
CA GLY A 205 1.70 21.32 20.83
C GLY A 205 1.59 21.09 19.32
N VAL A 206 2.70 20.94 18.59
CA VAL A 206 2.69 20.59 17.16
C VAL A 206 2.51 19.10 17.00
N VAL A 207 1.53 18.69 16.18
CA VAL A 207 1.23 17.30 15.87
C VAL A 207 1.45 16.99 14.38
N SER A 208 1.38 15.73 14.01
CA SER A 208 1.61 15.30 12.61
C SER A 208 0.64 15.93 11.60
N LYS A 209 -0.59 16.23 12.02
CA LYS A 209 -1.57 16.92 11.17
C LYS A 209 -1.12 18.36 10.84
N ASP A 210 -0.49 19.05 11.77
CA ASP A 210 0.06 20.39 11.51
C ASP A 210 1.19 20.33 10.48
N ILE A 211 2.02 19.28 10.56
CA ILE A 211 3.12 19.07 9.60
C ILE A 211 2.57 18.95 8.18
N ILE A 212 1.63 18.03 7.95
CA ILE A 212 1.13 17.82 6.60
C ILE A 212 0.31 19.00 6.08
N LEU A 213 -0.48 19.66 6.93
CA LEU A 213 -1.19 20.88 6.57
C LEU A 213 -0.23 22.02 6.21
N TYR A 214 0.89 22.17 6.95
CA TYR A 214 1.92 23.15 6.62
C TYR A 214 2.54 22.86 5.26
N ILE A 215 2.88 21.60 4.95
CA ILE A 215 3.41 21.19 3.64
C ILE A 215 2.42 21.57 2.54
N ILE A 216 1.15 21.19 2.69
CA ILE A 216 0.07 21.53 1.72
C ILE A 216 -0.02 23.03 1.52
N SER A 217 0.10 23.84 2.60
CA SER A 217 0.08 25.30 2.50
C SER A 217 1.23 25.87 1.67
N LYS A 218 2.35 25.15 1.55
CA LYS A 218 3.53 25.57 0.80
C LYS A 218 3.52 25.18 -0.67
N ILE A 219 2.98 23.98 -0.97
CA ILE A 219 3.01 23.44 -2.33
C ILE A 219 1.63 23.39 -3.00
N SER A 220 0.57 23.74 -2.29
CA SER A 220 -0.85 23.71 -2.71
C SER A 220 -1.46 22.30 -2.77
N ALA A 221 -2.79 22.25 -2.99
CA ALA A 221 -3.56 21.01 -3.12
C ALA A 221 -3.23 20.20 -4.40
N SER A 222 -2.43 20.73 -5.31
CA SER A 222 -2.01 20.05 -6.56
C SER A 222 -0.48 19.94 -6.69
N GLY A 223 0.28 20.39 -5.70
CA GLY A 223 1.75 20.48 -5.78
C GLY A 223 2.48 19.15 -5.94
N ALA A 224 1.86 18.05 -5.53
CA ALA A 224 2.41 16.70 -5.69
C ALA A 224 1.70 15.86 -6.75
N THR A 225 0.94 16.48 -7.65
CA THR A 225 0.23 15.76 -8.73
C THR A 225 1.23 15.01 -9.64
N GLY A 226 1.00 13.71 -9.81
CA GLY A 226 1.87 12.83 -10.60
C GLY A 226 3.09 12.30 -9.84
N PHE A 227 3.19 12.58 -8.54
CA PHE A 227 4.27 12.08 -7.69
C PHE A 227 3.79 11.05 -6.67
N PHE A 228 4.69 10.14 -6.32
CA PHE A 228 4.68 9.36 -5.09
C PHE A 228 5.66 10.02 -4.12
N VAL A 229 5.20 10.39 -2.93
CA VAL A 229 5.96 11.23 -2.00
C VAL A 229 6.59 10.40 -0.90
N GLU A 230 7.91 10.50 -0.73
CA GLU A 230 8.64 9.92 0.40
C GLU A 230 8.94 10.99 1.43
N TYR A 231 8.50 10.76 2.67
CA TYR A 231 8.79 11.65 3.80
C TYR A 231 9.99 11.12 4.56
N ALA A 232 10.95 12.00 4.84
CA ALA A 232 12.21 11.69 5.49
C ALA A 232 12.60 12.77 6.50
N GLY A 233 13.72 12.56 7.18
CA GLY A 233 14.28 13.50 8.15
C GLY A 233 14.03 13.09 9.60
N ASP A 234 14.70 13.79 10.52
CA ASP A 234 14.68 13.43 11.95
C ASP A 234 13.31 13.59 12.58
N ALA A 235 12.57 14.64 12.17
CA ALA A 235 11.22 14.86 12.68
C ALA A 235 10.29 13.68 12.32
N ILE A 236 10.43 13.12 11.11
CA ILE A 236 9.62 11.96 10.66
C ILE A 236 10.01 10.68 11.38
N ARG A 237 11.33 10.42 11.54
CA ARG A 237 11.81 9.22 12.25
C ARG A 237 11.32 9.13 13.69
N ASN A 238 11.18 10.30 14.35
CA ASN A 238 10.74 10.39 15.74
C ASN A 238 9.22 10.32 15.96
N LEU A 239 8.42 10.20 14.89
CA LEU A 239 6.97 10.07 14.98
C LEU A 239 6.54 8.65 15.35
N SER A 240 5.42 8.55 16.10
CA SER A 240 4.73 7.27 16.27
C SER A 240 4.13 6.77 14.95
N MET A 241 3.72 5.50 14.89
CA MET A 241 3.10 4.95 13.67
C MET A 241 1.80 5.68 13.31
N GLU A 242 0.97 6.03 14.29
CA GLU A 242 -0.28 6.76 14.09
C GLU A 242 -0.02 8.15 13.49
N ALA A 243 1.04 8.82 13.95
CA ALA A 243 1.46 10.10 13.41
C ALA A 243 1.97 9.98 11.97
N ARG A 244 2.74 8.91 11.65
CA ARG A 244 3.18 8.60 10.29
C ARG A 244 2.00 8.26 9.38
N MET A 245 1.02 7.49 9.87
CA MET A 245 -0.23 7.19 9.16
C MET A 245 -0.99 8.48 8.81
N THR A 246 -1.07 9.45 9.72
CA THR A 246 -1.71 10.73 9.46
C THR A 246 -1.04 11.47 8.29
N ILE A 247 0.29 11.52 8.24
CA ILE A 247 1.02 12.19 7.15
C ILE A 247 0.81 11.48 5.82
N CYS A 248 0.96 10.17 5.78
CA CYS A 248 0.75 9.39 4.55
C CYS A 248 -0.71 9.45 4.09
N ASN A 249 -1.68 9.39 5.02
CA ASN A 249 -3.11 9.53 4.75
C ASN A 249 -3.40 10.83 3.99
N MET A 250 -2.92 11.97 4.51
CA MET A 250 -3.20 13.28 3.95
C MET A 250 -2.32 13.66 2.75
N SER A 251 -1.47 12.79 2.26
CA SER A 251 -0.66 13.04 1.05
C SER A 251 -1.53 13.26 -0.18
N ILE A 252 -2.71 12.66 -0.24
CA ILE A 252 -3.65 12.81 -1.34
C ILE A 252 -4.25 14.22 -1.41
N GLU A 253 -4.27 14.96 -0.30
CA GLU A 253 -4.77 16.34 -0.23
C GLU A 253 -3.86 17.36 -0.94
N MET A 254 -2.63 16.98 -1.26
CA MET A 254 -1.74 17.76 -2.12
C MET A 254 -1.61 17.17 -3.54
N GLY A 255 -2.52 16.27 -3.91
CA GLY A 255 -2.57 15.64 -5.23
C GLY A 255 -1.58 14.49 -5.42
N ALA A 256 -0.87 14.04 -4.39
CA ALA A 256 0.05 12.92 -4.49
C ALA A 256 -0.67 11.61 -4.83
N ARG A 257 -0.02 10.71 -5.58
CA ARG A 257 -0.50 9.35 -5.81
C ARG A 257 -0.50 8.51 -4.54
N GLY A 258 0.42 8.79 -3.63
CA GLY A 258 0.55 8.20 -2.32
C GLY A 258 1.72 8.80 -1.55
N GLY A 259 1.75 8.57 -0.24
CA GLY A 259 2.83 8.92 0.66
C GLY A 259 3.53 7.67 1.17
N LEU A 260 4.81 7.76 1.46
CA LEU A 260 5.63 6.65 1.93
C LEU A 260 6.62 7.13 2.98
N ILE A 261 6.83 6.33 4.01
CA ILE A 261 7.87 6.50 5.01
C ILE A 261 8.68 5.21 5.06
N ALA A 262 10.01 5.32 5.00
CA ALA A 262 10.89 4.18 5.10
C ALA A 262 10.68 3.43 6.43
N PRO A 263 10.55 2.09 6.42
CA PRO A 263 10.33 1.32 7.63
C PRO A 263 11.58 1.33 8.51
N ASP A 264 11.38 1.41 9.81
CA ASP A 264 12.43 1.41 10.83
C ASP A 264 11.98 0.62 12.07
N GLU A 265 12.73 0.68 13.17
CA GLU A 265 12.41 -0.02 14.41
C GLU A 265 11.02 0.34 14.96
N THR A 266 10.53 1.59 14.76
CA THR A 266 9.18 1.98 15.15
C THR A 266 8.14 1.17 14.37
N THR A 267 8.36 0.99 13.07
CA THR A 267 7.50 0.18 12.20
C THR A 267 7.55 -1.30 12.60
N PHE A 268 8.74 -1.84 12.82
CA PHE A 268 8.90 -3.27 13.16
C PHE A 268 8.27 -3.60 14.50
N ASN A 269 8.48 -2.74 15.51
CA ASN A 269 7.86 -2.90 16.83
C ASN A 269 6.33 -2.81 16.79
N TYR A 270 5.76 -1.96 15.92
CA TYR A 270 4.33 -1.87 15.74
C TYR A 270 3.73 -3.15 15.13
N ILE A 271 4.42 -3.77 14.16
CA ILE A 271 3.95 -4.99 13.46
C ILE A 271 4.14 -6.23 14.32
N LYS A 272 5.17 -6.27 15.17
CA LYS A 272 5.54 -7.44 15.96
C LYS A 272 4.38 -7.98 16.80
N GLY A 273 4.13 -9.29 16.70
CA GLY A 273 3.10 -9.98 17.48
C GLY A 273 1.66 -9.77 17.00
N ARG A 274 1.43 -9.00 15.93
CA ARG A 274 0.10 -8.86 15.35
C ARG A 274 -0.33 -10.15 14.66
N ARG A 275 -1.65 -10.37 14.58
CA ARG A 275 -2.25 -11.66 14.20
C ARG A 275 -1.75 -12.24 12.87
N PHE A 276 -1.64 -11.40 11.83
CA PHE A 276 -1.24 -11.83 10.49
C PHE A 276 0.19 -11.41 10.12
N ALA A 277 0.93 -10.86 11.05
CA ALA A 277 2.35 -10.62 10.88
C ALA A 277 3.14 -11.94 10.98
N PRO A 278 4.31 -12.04 10.35
CA PRO A 278 5.22 -13.15 10.60
C PRO A 278 5.49 -13.32 12.10
N GLN A 279 5.69 -14.56 12.57
CA GLN A 279 5.91 -14.85 13.98
C GLN A 279 7.26 -15.53 14.21
N GLY A 280 7.85 -15.31 15.40
CA GLY A 280 9.13 -15.95 15.79
C GLY A 280 10.24 -15.69 14.78
N ALA A 281 11.01 -16.72 14.41
CA ALA A 281 12.13 -16.62 13.48
C ALA A 281 11.74 -16.09 12.09
N ALA A 282 10.48 -16.31 11.64
CA ALA A 282 9.99 -15.75 10.39
C ALA A 282 9.86 -14.22 10.46
N PHE A 283 9.53 -13.67 11.64
CA PHE A 283 9.51 -12.22 11.84
C PHE A 283 10.93 -11.64 11.78
N ASP A 284 11.90 -12.29 12.42
CA ASP A 284 13.29 -11.82 12.40
C ASP A 284 13.85 -11.80 10.98
N THR A 285 13.56 -12.84 10.19
CA THR A 285 13.93 -12.91 8.76
C THR A 285 13.27 -11.81 7.96
N ALA A 286 11.98 -11.52 8.21
CA ALA A 286 11.25 -10.45 7.55
C ALA A 286 11.86 -9.07 7.87
N VAL A 287 12.22 -8.82 9.14
CA VAL A 287 12.87 -7.57 9.56
C VAL A 287 14.19 -7.36 8.82
N GLU A 288 15.04 -8.39 8.70
CA GLU A 288 16.30 -8.29 7.94
C GLU A 288 16.04 -7.96 6.45
N THR A 289 14.97 -8.46 5.87
CA THR A 289 14.56 -8.11 4.51
C THR A 289 14.06 -6.67 4.44
N TRP A 290 13.23 -6.25 5.39
CA TRP A 290 12.66 -4.90 5.43
C TRP A 290 13.71 -3.80 5.63
N LYS A 291 14.78 -4.07 6.39
CA LYS A 291 15.92 -3.17 6.57
C LYS A 291 16.69 -2.87 5.27
N GLN A 292 16.52 -3.69 4.23
CA GLN A 292 17.17 -3.49 2.92
C GLN A 292 16.36 -2.59 1.97
N LEU A 293 15.13 -2.22 2.35
CA LEU A 293 14.26 -1.38 1.52
C LEU A 293 14.73 0.08 1.42
N PRO A 294 15.13 0.75 2.51
CA PRO A 294 15.66 2.13 2.46
C PRO A 294 16.93 2.28 1.63
#